data_d7c9b82fc359b4026f15b971a6e67d10
#
_entry.id   d7c9b82fc359b4026f15b971a6e67d10
#
_cell.length_a   1.000
_cell.length_b   1.000
_cell.length_c   1.000
_cell.angle_alpha   90.00
_cell.angle_beta   90.00
_cell.angle_gamma   90.00
#
_symmetry.space_group_name_H-M   'P 1'
#
loop_
_entity.id
_entity.type
_entity.pdbx_description
1 polymer ?
#
loop_
_entity_poly.entity_id
_entity_poly.type
_entity_poly.pdbx_seq_one_letter_code
_entity_poly.pdbx_strand_id
1 'polypeptide(L)'
;WLAVEGASWRHPAGPGSRVDDLADHPVVHVSHRDAQAYCVWAGRVLPTEAQWENAARGGLRGARYPWGNEPPTAEAPRCNIFRGEFPDAPTARVGTVPVRDFEPNGFGLYEVAGNVWEWTTDFYAPRHVLATDAPVSAGGAE
;
A
#
# COMPACT_ATOMS: atom_id res chain seq x y z
N TRP A 1 -8.69 -13.20 -3.72
CA TRP A 1 -8.79 -12.39 -4.95
C TRP A 1 -9.97 -12.88 -5.75
N LEU A 2 -10.98 -12.02 -5.98
CA LEU A 2 -12.11 -12.33 -6.86
C LEU A 2 -11.90 -11.55 -8.15
N ALA A 3 -11.95 -12.26 -9.29
CA ALA A 3 -12.02 -11.61 -10.58
C ALA A 3 -13.47 -11.15 -10.81
N VAL A 4 -13.68 -9.86 -10.91
CA VAL A 4 -15.00 -9.28 -11.20
C VAL A 4 -14.97 -8.68 -12.59
N GLU A 5 -15.77 -9.23 -13.50
CA GLU A 5 -15.83 -8.75 -14.88
C GLU A 5 -16.30 -7.29 -14.92
N GLY A 6 -15.59 -6.47 -15.71
CA GLY A 6 -15.88 -5.04 -15.83
C GLY A 6 -15.53 -4.19 -14.62
N ALA A 7 -14.82 -4.74 -13.61
CA ALA A 7 -14.30 -3.94 -12.52
C ALA A 7 -13.20 -3.00 -13.03
N SER A 8 -13.22 -1.78 -12.54
CA SER A 8 -12.25 -0.73 -12.88
C SER A 8 -12.19 0.29 -11.74
N TRP A 9 -11.27 1.23 -11.80
CA TRP A 9 -11.21 2.27 -10.79
C TRP A 9 -12.49 3.13 -10.70
N ARG A 10 -13.30 3.22 -11.80
CA ARG A 10 -14.61 3.89 -11.81
C ARG A 10 -15.75 3.02 -11.31
N HIS A 11 -15.60 1.71 -11.43
CA HIS A 11 -16.57 0.69 -11.07
C HIS A 11 -15.88 -0.38 -10.21
N PRO A 12 -15.51 -0.05 -8.95
CA PRO A 12 -14.61 -0.89 -8.15
C PRO A 12 -15.11 -2.32 -7.89
N ALA A 13 -16.42 -2.50 -7.80
CA ALA A 13 -17.07 -3.79 -7.61
C ALA A 13 -17.80 -4.29 -8.88
N GLY A 14 -17.38 -3.83 -10.06
CA GLY A 14 -18.00 -4.16 -11.35
C GLY A 14 -19.00 -3.12 -11.85
N PRO A 15 -19.64 -3.33 -13.01
CA PRO A 15 -20.40 -2.31 -13.76
C PRO A 15 -21.53 -1.64 -12.99
N GLY A 16 -22.07 -2.29 -11.96
CA GLY A 16 -23.15 -1.74 -11.11
C GLY A 16 -22.65 -0.85 -9.97
N SER A 17 -21.35 -0.75 -9.74
CA SER A 17 -20.77 0.06 -8.68
C SER A 17 -20.29 1.43 -9.18
N ARG A 18 -20.13 2.39 -8.28
CA ARG A 18 -19.72 3.76 -8.60
C ARG A 18 -18.64 4.22 -7.62
N VAL A 19 -17.64 4.92 -8.15
CA VAL A 19 -16.58 5.53 -7.34
C VAL A 19 -17.10 6.74 -6.53
N ASP A 20 -18.16 7.37 -6.97
CA ASP A 20 -18.74 8.54 -6.30
C ASP A 20 -19.15 8.26 -4.84
N ASP A 21 -19.51 6.99 -4.55
CA ASP A 21 -19.89 6.55 -3.20
C ASP A 21 -18.66 6.20 -2.33
N LEU A 22 -17.45 6.33 -2.88
CA LEU A 22 -16.18 5.91 -2.27
C LEU A 22 -15.12 7.02 -2.35
N ALA A 23 -15.54 8.28 -2.29
CA ALA A 23 -14.65 9.43 -2.46
C ALA A 23 -13.54 9.52 -1.39
N ASP A 24 -13.77 8.94 -0.23
CA ASP A 24 -12.84 8.84 0.89
C ASP A 24 -12.11 7.49 0.98
N HIS A 25 -12.31 6.60 0.00
CA HIS A 25 -11.61 5.33 -0.10
C HIS A 25 -10.37 5.42 -1.00
N PRO A 26 -9.39 4.53 -0.82
CA PRO A 26 -8.26 4.46 -1.75
C PRO A 26 -8.72 4.02 -3.13
N VAL A 27 -8.06 4.55 -4.17
CA VAL A 27 -8.29 4.08 -5.54
C VAL A 27 -7.82 2.63 -5.68
N VAL A 28 -8.59 1.83 -6.40
CA VAL A 28 -8.27 0.43 -6.71
C VAL A 28 -8.26 0.19 -8.22
N HIS A 29 -7.81 -0.99 -8.66
CA HIS A 29 -7.73 -1.37 -10.07
C HIS A 29 -6.90 -0.39 -10.93
N VAL A 30 -5.83 0.15 -10.36
CA VAL A 30 -4.85 0.97 -11.06
C VAL A 30 -3.57 0.18 -11.31
N SER A 31 -3.02 0.28 -12.51
CA SER A 31 -1.72 -0.29 -12.85
C SER A 31 -0.59 0.62 -12.35
N HIS A 32 0.64 0.09 -12.34
CA HIS A 32 1.83 0.91 -12.07
C HIS A 32 1.94 2.10 -13.03
N ARG A 33 1.56 1.91 -14.31
CA ARG A 33 1.54 3.00 -15.30
C ARG A 33 0.53 4.08 -14.97
N ASP A 34 -0.65 3.70 -14.48
CA ASP A 34 -1.68 4.65 -14.06
C ASP A 34 -1.20 5.47 -12.87
N ALA A 35 -0.58 4.80 -11.89
CA ALA A 35 -0.01 5.45 -10.72
C ALA A 35 1.11 6.44 -11.10
N GLN A 36 1.99 6.05 -12.02
CA GLN A 36 3.02 6.94 -12.57
C GLN A 36 2.40 8.14 -13.30
N ALA A 37 1.41 7.92 -14.14
CA ALA A 37 0.73 9.00 -14.88
C ALA A 37 0.06 10.00 -13.93
N TYR A 38 -0.58 9.49 -12.87
CA TYR A 38 -1.13 10.35 -11.82
C TYR A 38 -0.04 11.16 -11.11
N CYS A 39 1.07 10.53 -10.75
CA CYS A 39 2.19 11.22 -10.10
C CYS A 39 2.73 12.36 -11.00
N VAL A 40 2.93 12.11 -12.29
CA VAL A 40 3.38 13.15 -13.25
C VAL A 40 2.38 14.30 -13.29
N TRP A 41 1.08 14.00 -13.41
CA TRP A 41 0.02 15.01 -13.43
C TRP A 41 0.00 15.83 -12.13
N ALA A 42 0.20 15.19 -10.99
CA ALA A 42 0.19 15.82 -9.66
C ALA A 42 1.51 16.52 -9.30
N GLY A 43 2.53 16.50 -10.19
CA GLY A 43 3.87 17.01 -9.88
C GLY A 43 4.57 16.22 -8.77
N ARG A 44 4.34 14.91 -8.72
CA ARG A 44 4.85 13.97 -7.72
C ARG A 44 5.60 12.83 -8.38
N VAL A 45 6.19 11.97 -7.55
CA VAL A 45 6.81 10.71 -7.97
C VAL A 45 6.35 9.60 -7.03
N LEU A 46 6.35 8.36 -7.51
CA LEU A 46 6.17 7.21 -6.63
C LEU A 46 7.39 7.10 -5.70
N PRO A 47 7.20 6.69 -4.46
CA PRO A 47 8.30 6.45 -3.54
C PRO A 47 9.11 5.23 -3.97
N THR A 48 10.37 5.16 -3.57
CA THR A 48 11.09 3.89 -3.52
C THR A 48 10.54 3.03 -2.37
N GLU A 49 10.78 1.72 -2.41
CA GLU A 49 10.39 0.83 -1.31
C GLU A 49 10.99 1.29 0.02
N ALA A 50 12.28 1.69 0.02
CA ALA A 50 12.95 2.19 1.21
C ALA A 50 12.34 3.50 1.74
N GLN A 51 11.93 4.40 0.85
CA GLN A 51 11.23 5.63 1.22
C GLN A 51 9.85 5.32 1.80
N TRP A 52 9.12 4.42 1.15
CA TRP A 52 7.82 3.98 1.62
C TRP A 52 7.92 3.34 3.02
N GLU A 53 8.85 2.40 3.22
CA GLU A 53 9.06 1.74 4.50
C GLU A 53 9.42 2.73 5.61
N ASN A 54 10.33 3.68 5.33
CA ASN A 54 10.70 4.72 6.29
C ASN A 54 9.50 5.60 6.67
N ALA A 55 8.68 5.97 5.68
CA ALA A 55 7.46 6.73 5.90
C ALA A 55 6.44 5.94 6.72
N ALA A 56 6.22 4.66 6.38
CA ALA A 56 5.31 3.77 7.09
C ALA A 56 5.71 3.54 8.55
N ARG A 57 7.00 3.48 8.85
CA ARG A 57 7.50 3.32 10.22
C ARG A 57 7.22 4.53 11.12
N GLY A 58 6.92 5.70 10.56
CA GLY A 58 6.53 6.88 11.34
C GLY A 58 7.54 7.32 12.41
N GLY A 59 8.85 7.09 12.18
CA GLY A 59 9.92 7.40 13.12
C GLY A 59 10.25 6.29 14.13
N LEU A 60 9.49 5.20 14.18
CA LEU A 60 9.77 4.07 15.06
C LEU A 60 10.97 3.26 14.55
N ARG A 61 11.92 2.96 15.43
CA ARG A 61 13.08 2.12 15.14
C ARG A 61 12.89 0.73 15.73
N GLY A 62 13.06 -0.31 14.89
CA GLY A 62 12.98 -1.71 15.30
C GLY A 62 11.58 -2.17 15.74
N ALA A 63 10.56 -1.35 15.56
CA ALA A 63 9.18 -1.76 15.82
C ALA A 63 8.70 -2.75 14.77
N ARG A 64 7.84 -3.67 15.21
CA ARG A 64 7.25 -4.70 14.34
C ARG A 64 6.20 -4.13 13.40
N TYR A 65 5.45 -3.11 13.86
CA TYR A 65 4.35 -2.48 13.13
C TYR A 65 4.49 -0.96 13.12
N PRO A 66 3.78 -0.25 12.24
CA PRO A 66 3.77 1.22 12.21
C PRO A 66 3.27 1.90 13.50
N TRP A 67 2.60 1.18 14.37
CA TRP A 67 2.08 1.65 15.67
C TRP A 67 2.86 1.12 16.88
N GLY A 68 3.91 0.31 16.68
CA GLY A 68 4.71 -0.28 17.76
C GLY A 68 4.85 -1.79 17.70
N ASN A 69 4.87 -2.48 18.83
CA ASN A 69 5.11 -3.92 18.88
C ASN A 69 3.86 -4.75 19.19
N GLU A 70 2.77 -4.11 19.56
CA GLU A 70 1.52 -4.79 19.91
C GLU A 70 0.84 -5.33 18.64
N PRO A 71 0.55 -6.63 18.57
CA PRO A 71 -0.17 -7.19 17.43
C PRO A 71 -1.61 -6.63 17.37
N PRO A 72 -2.17 -6.43 16.18
CA PRO A 72 -3.58 -6.06 16.05
C PRO A 72 -4.45 -7.24 16.49
N THR A 73 -5.54 -6.98 17.22
CA THR A 73 -6.52 -7.98 17.64
C THR A 73 -7.90 -7.69 17.03
N ALA A 74 -8.84 -8.60 17.18
CA ALA A 74 -10.20 -8.39 16.73
C ALA A 74 -10.89 -7.23 17.47
N GLU A 75 -10.60 -7.11 18.77
CA GLU A 75 -11.17 -6.08 19.67
C GLU A 75 -10.48 -4.72 19.51
N ALA A 76 -9.21 -4.73 19.14
CA ALA A 76 -8.40 -3.53 18.91
C ALA A 76 -7.72 -3.58 17.54
N PRO A 77 -8.48 -3.44 16.45
CA PRO A 77 -7.92 -3.41 15.11
C PRO A 77 -7.08 -2.14 14.92
N ARG A 78 -5.92 -2.31 14.29
CA ARG A 78 -4.98 -1.22 14.00
C ARG A 78 -4.87 -0.92 12.51
N CYS A 79 -5.43 -1.80 11.68
CA CYS A 79 -5.40 -1.69 10.22
C CYS A 79 -6.49 -2.55 9.61
N ASN A 80 -6.81 -2.29 8.35
CA ASN A 80 -7.75 -3.07 7.57
C ASN A 80 -7.03 -4.24 6.89
N ILE A 81 -7.15 -5.43 7.48
CA ILE A 81 -6.64 -6.69 6.93
C ILE A 81 -7.72 -7.76 6.95
N PHE A 82 -7.56 -8.79 6.13
CA PHE A 82 -8.46 -9.94 6.17
C PHE A 82 -8.42 -10.58 7.56
N ARG A 83 -9.59 -10.88 8.10
CA ARG A 83 -9.77 -11.58 9.37
C ARG A 83 -10.65 -12.79 9.16
N GLY A 84 -10.27 -13.89 9.80
CA GLY A 84 -10.95 -15.16 9.65
C GLY A 84 -10.09 -16.18 8.90
N GLU A 85 -10.70 -17.25 8.44
CA GLU A 85 -10.04 -18.29 7.66
C GLU A 85 -9.99 -17.87 6.18
N PHE A 86 -8.77 -17.56 5.71
CA PHE A 86 -8.57 -17.10 4.33
C PHE A 86 -8.64 -18.28 3.36
N PRO A 87 -9.28 -18.12 2.19
CA PRO A 87 -9.97 -16.90 1.71
C PRO A 87 -11.49 -16.89 1.97
N ASP A 88 -12.06 -17.95 2.50
CA ASP A 88 -13.48 -18.32 2.33
C ASP A 88 -14.37 -17.95 3.51
N ALA A 89 -13.80 -17.79 4.71
CA ALA A 89 -14.56 -17.52 5.94
C ALA A 89 -14.15 -16.23 6.63
N PRO A 90 -14.47 -15.05 6.07
CA PRO A 90 -14.17 -13.78 6.71
C PRO A 90 -15.02 -13.60 7.97
N THR A 91 -14.40 -13.14 9.06
CA THR A 91 -15.08 -12.76 10.30
C THR A 91 -15.29 -11.24 10.42
N ALA A 92 -14.87 -10.49 9.41
CA ALA A 92 -15.05 -9.05 9.32
C ALA A 92 -15.39 -8.66 7.88
N ARG A 93 -15.77 -7.38 7.69
CA ARG A 93 -16.01 -6.81 6.35
C ARG A 93 -14.76 -6.98 5.48
N VAL A 94 -14.97 -7.46 4.26
CA VAL A 94 -13.93 -7.55 3.22
C VAL A 94 -14.05 -6.34 2.31
N GLY A 95 -12.93 -5.79 1.88
CA GLY A 95 -12.84 -4.63 1.00
C GLY A 95 -12.09 -3.47 1.64
N THR A 96 -12.07 -2.34 0.93
CA THR A 96 -11.42 -1.13 1.43
C THR A 96 -12.25 -0.43 2.52
N VAL A 97 -11.58 0.32 3.36
CA VAL A 97 -12.18 1.26 4.31
C VAL A 97 -11.80 2.69 3.93
N PRO A 98 -12.54 3.71 4.42
CA PRO A 98 -12.15 5.10 4.24
C PRO A 98 -10.73 5.37 4.72
N VAL A 99 -10.00 6.23 4.01
CA VAL A 99 -8.72 6.73 4.49
C VAL A 99 -8.95 7.53 5.78
N ARG A 100 -8.15 7.30 6.82
CA ARG A 100 -8.32 7.82 8.18
C ARG A 100 -9.30 7.05 9.07
N ASP A 101 -9.63 5.82 8.72
CA ASP A 101 -10.44 4.95 9.57
C ASP A 101 -9.67 4.45 10.81
N PHE A 102 -8.33 4.45 10.71
CA PHE A 102 -7.43 4.13 11.80
C PHE A 102 -6.52 5.32 12.16
N GLU A 103 -5.89 5.24 13.31
CA GLU A 103 -4.97 6.28 13.81
C GLU A 103 -3.74 6.42 12.90
N PRO A 104 -3.26 7.65 12.66
CA PRO A 104 -2.06 7.88 11.86
C PRO A 104 -0.81 7.39 12.58
N ASN A 105 0.24 7.14 11.81
CA ASN A 105 1.56 6.89 12.38
C ASN A 105 2.23 8.19 12.88
N GLY A 106 3.45 8.09 13.43
CA GLY A 106 4.16 9.23 14.00
C GLY A 106 4.54 10.35 13.01
N PHE A 107 4.38 10.12 11.70
CA PHE A 107 4.53 11.15 10.66
C PHE A 107 3.19 11.68 10.14
N GLY A 108 2.08 11.30 10.76
CA GLY A 108 0.75 11.74 10.36
C GLY A 108 0.22 11.02 9.12
N LEU A 109 0.79 9.88 8.74
CA LEU A 109 0.33 9.08 7.60
C LEU A 109 -0.67 8.03 8.08
N TYR A 110 -1.76 7.91 7.31
CA TYR A 110 -2.85 7.00 7.57
C TYR A 110 -2.75 5.76 6.68
N GLU A 111 -3.30 4.65 7.11
CA GLU A 111 -3.50 3.41 6.35
C GLU A 111 -2.21 2.84 5.71
N VAL A 112 -1.05 3.15 6.30
CA VAL A 112 0.25 2.63 5.84
C VAL A 112 0.45 1.13 6.08
N ALA A 113 -0.53 0.45 6.64
CA ALA A 113 -0.56 -1.00 6.78
C ALA A 113 -1.97 -1.49 6.46
N GLY A 114 -2.08 -2.45 5.56
CA GLY A 114 -3.37 -2.99 5.12
C GLY A 114 -4.09 -2.09 4.10
N ASN A 115 -5.40 -2.21 4.04
CA ASN A 115 -6.33 -1.53 3.15
C ASN A 115 -6.12 -1.86 1.66
N VAL A 116 -5.06 -1.36 1.03
CA VAL A 116 -4.69 -1.67 -0.35
C VAL A 116 -3.18 -1.90 -0.48
N TRP A 117 -2.78 -2.59 -1.54
CA TRP A 117 -1.38 -2.64 -1.96
C TRP A 117 -1.00 -1.33 -2.62
N GLU A 118 0.23 -0.86 -2.37
CA GLU A 118 0.73 0.39 -2.88
C GLU A 118 1.90 0.19 -3.82
N TRP A 119 1.93 0.96 -4.91
CA TRP A 119 3.01 0.90 -5.88
C TRP A 119 4.23 1.69 -5.43
N THR A 120 5.41 1.11 -5.62
CA THR A 120 6.71 1.77 -5.49
C THR A 120 7.43 1.82 -6.84
N THR A 121 8.51 2.59 -6.92
CA THR A 121 9.32 2.68 -8.16
C THR A 121 10.23 1.47 -8.37
N ASP A 122 10.52 0.72 -7.30
CA ASP A 122 11.47 -0.39 -7.35
C ASP A 122 10.85 -1.61 -8.03
N PHE A 123 11.67 -2.33 -8.76
CA PHE A 123 11.31 -3.67 -9.20
C PHE A 123 11.43 -4.64 -8.02
N TYR A 124 10.50 -5.57 -7.93
CA TYR A 124 10.58 -6.60 -6.91
C TYR A 124 11.88 -7.39 -7.02
N ALA A 125 12.58 -7.52 -5.91
CA ALA A 125 13.74 -8.39 -5.77
C ALA A 125 13.59 -9.21 -4.47
N PRO A 126 13.87 -10.52 -4.50
CA PRO A 126 13.75 -11.37 -3.31
C PRO A 126 14.78 -11.04 -2.22
N ARG A 127 15.78 -10.25 -2.54
CA ARG A 127 16.78 -9.70 -1.60
C ARG A 127 17.11 -8.28 -2.02
N HIS A 128 17.16 -7.37 -1.06
CA HIS A 128 17.71 -6.04 -1.29
C HIS A 128 19.22 -6.14 -1.46
N VAL A 129 19.73 -5.63 -2.58
CA VAL A 129 21.16 -5.45 -2.79
C VAL A 129 21.51 -4.10 -2.15
N LEU A 130 22.33 -4.13 -1.10
CA LEU A 130 22.85 -2.87 -0.53
C LEU A 130 23.70 -2.19 -1.60
N ALA A 131 23.70 -0.86 -1.64
CA ALA A 131 24.45 -0.07 -2.61
C ALA A 131 25.98 -0.36 -2.56
N THR A 132 26.45 -0.90 -1.43
CA THR A 132 27.84 -1.38 -1.24
C THR A 132 28.15 -2.66 -2.01
N ASP A 133 27.14 -3.41 -2.43
CA ASP A 133 27.31 -4.70 -3.13
C ASP A 133 27.16 -4.55 -4.66
N ALA A 134 26.86 -3.34 -5.14
CA ALA A 134 26.88 -3.07 -6.56
C ALA A 134 28.33 -3.13 -7.07
N PRO A 135 28.63 -3.92 -8.12
CA PRO A 135 29.96 -3.89 -8.71
C PRO A 135 30.24 -2.46 -9.17
N VAL A 136 31.32 -1.88 -8.69
CA VAL A 136 31.83 -0.61 -9.19
C VAL A 136 32.10 -0.84 -10.67
N SER A 137 31.25 -0.29 -11.54
CA SER A 137 31.55 -0.26 -12.97
C SER A 137 32.85 0.52 -13.10
N ALA A 138 33.93 -0.18 -13.40
CA ALA A 138 35.18 0.44 -13.76
C ALA A 138 34.88 1.34 -14.95
N GLY A 139 34.85 2.66 -14.73
CA GLY A 139 34.74 3.64 -15.78
C GLY A 139 35.91 3.43 -16.72
N GLY A 140 35.63 2.85 -17.88
CA GLY A 140 36.57 2.86 -19.00
C GLY A 140 36.78 4.32 -19.39
N ALA A 141 37.96 4.80 -19.12
CA ALA A 141 38.47 5.96 -19.82
C ALA A 141 38.67 5.56 -21.28
N GLU A 142 38.01 6.23 -22.21
CA GLU A 142 38.57 6.71 -23.49
C GLU A 142 37.62 7.73 -24.07
#